data_e0be5a5d801a08e6cae6b1e90bf90a87
#
_entry.id   e0be5a5d801a08e6cae6b1e90bf90a87
#
_cell.length_a   1.000
_cell.length_b   1.000
_cell.length_c   1.000
_cell.angle_alpha   90.00
_cell.angle_beta   90.00
_cell.angle_gamma   90.00
#
_symmetry.space_group_name_H-M   'P 1'
#
loop_
_entity.id
_entity.type
_entity.pdbx_description
1 polymer ?
#
loop_
_entity_poly.entity_id
_entity_poly.type
_entity_poly.pdbx_seq_one_letter_code
_entity_poly.pdbx_strand_id
1 'polypeptide(L)'
;MEGARPVRAPRGTQLTAQSWATEAPLRMLMNNLDPEVAERPDDLVVYGGTGRAARDWTSFDAMVRTLTTLRQDETMLVQSGRPVGVMQTHEWAPRVLIANSNLVGDWATWPEFRRLEHLGLTMYGQMTAGSWIYIGTQGIVQGTYETFAAVAGKRFGGTLAGTLTLTGGCGGMGGAQPLAVTMNDGACLIVDVDPARLHRRVEHRYLDEVADNLEDAVEKAMAAKHDRRGWSVGVVGNAAEVFPELLRRGVPIDIVTDQTSAHDPLSYLPEGLALEAWHEYAEKKPEEFTDRARASMAKHVQAMVEFQDGGAEVFDYGNSIRDEARLGGYDRAFEFPGFVPAYIRPLFCEGKGPFRWAALSGDAKDIAVTDRAVLELFPDNDRLHKWIRGAQERVAFQGLPARICWLGYGERDRAGLRFNELVASGEISAPVVIGRDHLDAGSVASPYRETEAMADGSDAIADWPLLNALVNTASGASWVSIHHGGGVGIGRSIHAGQVSVADGTTLAAEKLARVLTNDPGMGVIRHVDAGYERAEQVARERGVRVPMKES
;
A
#
# COMPACT_ATOMS: atom_id res chain seq x y z
N MET A 1 16.33 10.17 -20.64
CA MET A 1 14.93 9.94 -21.09
C MET A 1 14.36 11.27 -21.54
N GLU A 2 13.75 11.26 -22.72
CA GLU A 2 13.17 12.47 -23.27
C GLU A 2 11.93 12.87 -22.45
N GLY A 3 11.88 14.12 -21.95
CA GLY A 3 10.79 14.66 -21.13
C GLY A 3 10.96 14.55 -19.62
N ALA A 4 11.95 13.83 -19.11
CA ALA A 4 12.19 13.71 -17.68
C ALA A 4 12.47 15.08 -17.04
N ARG A 5 11.76 15.37 -15.93
CA ARG A 5 11.87 16.61 -15.18
C ARG A 5 11.27 16.46 -13.78
N PRO A 6 11.71 17.25 -12.80
CA PRO A 6 11.07 17.28 -11.49
C PRO A 6 9.59 17.66 -11.60
N VAL A 7 8.71 16.87 -10.97
CA VAL A 7 7.27 17.12 -10.90
C VAL A 7 6.89 17.40 -9.44
N ARG A 8 6.10 18.46 -9.23
CA ARG A 8 5.48 18.76 -7.95
C ARG A 8 4.04 19.18 -8.14
N ALA A 9 3.15 18.71 -7.27
CA ALA A 9 1.75 19.10 -7.31
C ALA A 9 1.60 20.61 -6.99
N PRO A 10 0.70 21.33 -7.68
CA PRO A 10 0.28 22.66 -7.25
C PRO A 10 -0.25 22.62 -5.81
N ARG A 11 -0.03 23.68 -5.06
CA ARG A 11 -0.49 23.85 -3.66
C ARG A 11 -1.33 25.10 -3.53
N GLY A 12 -2.08 25.21 -2.42
CA GLY A 12 -2.93 26.36 -2.15
C GLY A 12 -4.30 26.27 -2.78
N THR A 13 -5.00 27.41 -2.83
CA THR A 13 -6.42 27.50 -3.18
C THR A 13 -6.67 27.82 -4.67
N GLN A 14 -5.63 28.12 -5.44
CA GLN A 14 -5.78 28.44 -6.86
C GLN A 14 -5.91 27.18 -7.71
N LEU A 15 -6.93 27.15 -8.56
CA LEU A 15 -7.13 26.09 -9.54
C LEU A 15 -6.20 26.28 -10.74
N THR A 16 -5.65 25.17 -11.23
CA THR A 16 -4.99 25.07 -12.54
C THR A 16 -5.88 24.34 -13.55
N ALA A 17 -6.90 23.60 -13.07
CA ALA A 17 -7.93 22.94 -13.87
C ALA A 17 -9.28 23.69 -13.77
N GLN A 18 -10.33 23.15 -14.44
CA GLN A 18 -11.64 23.77 -14.52
C GLN A 18 -12.44 23.76 -13.19
N SER A 19 -12.15 22.80 -12.33
CA SER A 19 -12.84 22.59 -11.05
C SER A 19 -12.01 21.77 -10.08
N TRP A 20 -12.38 21.74 -8.81
CA TRP A 20 -11.76 20.85 -7.84
C TRP A 20 -11.93 19.37 -8.19
N ALA A 21 -13.01 18.99 -8.86
CA ALA A 21 -13.22 17.62 -9.30
C ALA A 21 -12.18 17.14 -10.33
N THR A 22 -11.59 18.05 -11.11
CA THR A 22 -10.53 17.77 -12.10
C THR A 22 -9.14 18.17 -11.59
N GLU A 23 -9.05 19.16 -10.72
CA GLU A 23 -7.81 19.57 -10.06
C GLU A 23 -7.28 18.49 -9.10
N ALA A 24 -8.17 17.81 -8.38
CA ALA A 24 -7.77 16.79 -7.42
C ALA A 24 -7.00 15.61 -8.06
N PRO A 25 -7.52 14.93 -9.10
CA PRO A 25 -6.74 13.88 -9.77
C PRO A 25 -5.46 14.44 -10.44
N LEU A 26 -5.46 15.68 -10.93
CA LEU A 26 -4.27 16.34 -11.46
C LEU A 26 -3.18 16.49 -10.39
N ARG A 27 -3.51 17.06 -9.22
CA ARG A 27 -2.56 17.21 -8.12
C ARG A 27 -2.06 15.87 -7.60
N MET A 28 -2.93 14.88 -7.51
CA MET A 28 -2.56 13.55 -7.03
C MET A 28 -1.68 12.79 -8.03
N LEU A 29 -1.92 12.88 -9.34
CA LEU A 29 -1.02 12.36 -10.37
C LEU A 29 0.38 12.99 -10.26
N MET A 30 0.45 14.30 -10.10
CA MET A 30 1.72 15.02 -9.93
C MET A 30 2.41 14.70 -8.60
N ASN A 31 1.64 14.57 -7.50
CA ASN A 31 2.17 14.20 -6.19
C ASN A 31 2.80 12.81 -6.19
N ASN A 32 2.25 11.87 -6.98
CA ASN A 32 2.85 10.54 -7.12
C ASN A 32 4.30 10.57 -7.64
N LEU A 33 4.64 11.60 -8.42
CA LEU A 33 5.96 11.78 -9.02
C LEU A 33 6.81 12.85 -8.31
N ASP A 34 6.32 13.41 -7.20
CA ASP A 34 7.12 14.31 -6.36
C ASP A 34 8.40 13.56 -5.92
N PRO A 35 9.60 14.17 -6.03
CA PRO A 35 10.85 13.55 -5.60
C PRO A 35 10.89 13.08 -4.14
N GLU A 36 10.04 13.67 -3.27
CA GLU A 36 9.89 13.21 -1.89
C GLU A 36 9.05 11.92 -1.79
N VAL A 37 8.21 11.63 -2.79
CA VAL A 37 7.25 10.51 -2.81
C VAL A 37 7.78 9.34 -3.64
N ALA A 38 8.13 9.60 -4.91
CA ALA A 38 8.52 8.56 -5.87
C ALA A 38 9.93 8.01 -5.61
N GLU A 39 10.12 6.72 -5.90
CA GLU A 39 11.44 6.07 -5.84
C GLU A 39 12.36 6.52 -6.99
N ARG A 40 11.84 6.55 -8.22
CA ARG A 40 12.55 6.98 -9.43
C ARG A 40 11.63 7.84 -10.31
N PRO A 41 11.44 9.12 -9.96
CA PRO A 41 10.49 9.98 -10.66
C PRO A 41 10.84 10.19 -12.15
N ASP A 42 12.12 10.21 -12.50
CA ASP A 42 12.57 10.35 -13.89
C ASP A 42 12.12 9.17 -14.77
N ASP A 43 11.96 7.98 -14.20
CA ASP A 43 11.44 6.77 -14.83
C ASP A 43 9.92 6.62 -14.70
N LEU A 44 9.24 7.61 -14.11
CA LEU A 44 7.82 7.56 -13.72
C LEU A 44 7.50 6.46 -12.70
N VAL A 45 8.50 5.90 -12.04
CA VAL A 45 8.36 4.83 -11.06
C VAL A 45 8.10 5.42 -9.68
N VAL A 46 6.96 5.06 -9.14
CA VAL A 46 6.48 5.55 -7.85
C VAL A 46 7.01 4.67 -6.71
N TYR A 47 6.81 3.35 -6.78
CA TYR A 47 7.31 2.39 -5.79
C TYR A 47 7.34 0.96 -6.33
N GLY A 48 7.88 0.03 -5.53
CA GLY A 48 7.87 -1.41 -5.81
C GLY A 48 8.70 -1.81 -7.01
N GLY A 49 9.78 -1.09 -7.29
CA GLY A 49 10.72 -1.37 -8.35
C GLY A 49 10.26 -0.94 -9.75
N THR A 50 9.02 -1.21 -10.13
CA THR A 50 8.50 -0.94 -11.49
C THR A 50 7.10 -0.33 -11.55
N GLY A 51 6.46 -0.08 -10.40
CA GLY A 51 5.11 0.50 -10.32
C GLY A 51 5.07 1.96 -10.77
N ARG A 52 4.39 2.25 -11.90
CA ARG A 52 4.39 3.57 -12.56
C ARG A 52 3.08 4.33 -12.37
N ALA A 53 3.16 5.66 -12.39
CA ALA A 53 2.01 6.57 -12.43
C ALA A 53 1.50 6.84 -13.85
N ALA A 54 2.38 6.78 -14.85
CA ALA A 54 2.08 6.97 -16.26
C ALA A 54 2.97 6.04 -17.11
N ARG A 55 2.52 5.71 -18.32
CA ARG A 55 3.23 4.79 -19.21
C ARG A 55 4.58 5.36 -19.68
N ASP A 56 4.54 6.61 -20.07
CA ASP A 56 5.67 7.41 -20.57
C ASP A 56 5.41 8.90 -20.34
N TRP A 57 6.41 9.74 -20.54
CA TRP A 57 6.31 11.19 -20.34
C TRP A 57 5.30 11.84 -21.30
N THR A 58 5.15 11.34 -22.52
CA THR A 58 4.14 11.82 -23.46
C THR A 58 2.72 11.57 -22.95
N SER A 59 2.49 10.39 -22.39
CA SER A 59 1.22 10.03 -21.75
C SER A 59 0.96 10.87 -20.49
N PHE A 60 1.99 11.09 -19.65
CA PHE A 60 1.88 11.97 -18.49
C PHE A 60 1.46 13.39 -18.90
N ASP A 61 2.13 13.98 -19.88
CA ASP A 61 1.81 15.32 -20.36
C ASP A 61 0.40 15.40 -20.98
N ALA A 62 -0.01 14.35 -21.68
CA ALA A 62 -1.37 14.28 -22.23
C ALA A 62 -2.43 14.19 -21.12
N MET A 63 -2.19 13.42 -20.05
CA MET A 63 -3.08 13.38 -18.88
C MET A 63 -3.17 14.74 -18.18
N VAL A 64 -2.03 15.40 -17.95
CA VAL A 64 -2.01 16.75 -17.36
C VAL A 64 -2.81 17.74 -18.19
N ARG A 65 -2.57 17.81 -19.50
CA ARG A 65 -3.35 18.69 -20.41
C ARG A 65 -4.84 18.36 -20.40
N THR A 66 -5.19 17.08 -20.44
CA THR A 66 -6.60 16.66 -20.43
C THR A 66 -7.28 17.07 -19.14
N LEU A 67 -6.69 16.77 -17.96
CA LEU A 67 -7.26 17.12 -16.66
C LEU A 67 -7.42 18.63 -16.47
N THR A 68 -6.51 19.43 -17.04
CA THR A 68 -6.59 20.89 -17.00
C THR A 68 -7.82 21.43 -17.74
N THR A 69 -8.26 20.75 -18.79
CA THR A 69 -9.36 21.20 -19.66
C THR A 69 -10.65 20.39 -19.53
N LEU A 70 -10.62 19.29 -18.77
CA LEU A 70 -11.75 18.36 -18.60
C LEU A 70 -12.93 19.07 -17.92
N ARG A 71 -14.11 18.92 -18.50
CA ARG A 71 -15.34 19.47 -17.93
C ARG A 71 -15.91 18.56 -16.82
N GLN A 72 -16.80 19.12 -16.02
CA GLN A 72 -17.43 18.39 -14.89
C GLN A 72 -18.36 17.25 -15.35
N ASP A 73 -18.80 17.27 -16.60
CA ASP A 73 -19.66 16.27 -17.23
C ASP A 73 -18.91 15.35 -18.19
N GLU A 74 -17.58 15.34 -18.13
CA GLU A 74 -16.70 14.47 -18.93
C GLU A 74 -15.91 13.51 -18.05
N THR A 75 -15.55 12.37 -18.62
CA THR A 75 -14.71 11.33 -18.00
C THR A 75 -13.53 11.00 -18.89
N MET A 76 -12.32 11.15 -18.37
CA MET A 76 -11.10 10.68 -19.04
C MET A 76 -10.92 9.18 -18.80
N LEU A 77 -10.62 8.44 -19.89
CA LEU A 77 -10.31 7.02 -19.86
C LEU A 77 -8.80 6.81 -19.94
N VAL A 78 -8.25 6.03 -18.99
CA VAL A 78 -6.82 5.72 -18.89
C VAL A 78 -6.61 4.22 -18.98
N GLN A 79 -5.87 3.79 -20.00
CA GLN A 79 -5.50 2.40 -20.23
C GLN A 79 -3.99 2.24 -20.00
N SER A 80 -3.63 1.52 -18.94
CA SER A 80 -2.23 1.25 -18.56
C SER A 80 -1.37 2.52 -18.67
N GLY A 81 -1.78 3.57 -17.91
CA GLY A 81 -1.06 4.83 -17.80
C GLY A 81 -1.07 5.75 -19.04
N ARG A 82 -1.94 5.47 -20.01
CA ARG A 82 -2.11 6.29 -21.20
C ARG A 82 -3.55 6.80 -21.31
N PRO A 83 -3.81 8.11 -21.47
CA PRO A 83 -5.14 8.62 -21.73
C PRO A 83 -5.54 8.23 -23.15
N VAL A 84 -6.63 7.48 -23.28
CA VAL A 84 -7.08 6.92 -24.58
C VAL A 84 -8.34 7.56 -25.09
N GLY A 85 -9.06 8.32 -24.27
CA GLY A 85 -10.25 9.03 -24.70
C GLY A 85 -10.88 9.85 -23.59
N VAL A 86 -11.80 10.74 -23.99
CA VAL A 86 -12.68 11.50 -23.12
C VAL A 86 -14.11 11.22 -23.58
N MET A 87 -14.98 10.85 -22.63
CA MET A 87 -16.37 10.54 -22.90
C MET A 87 -17.28 11.54 -22.20
N GLN A 88 -18.35 11.90 -22.88
CA GLN A 88 -19.44 12.64 -22.27
C GLN A 88 -20.16 11.75 -21.25
N THR A 89 -20.24 12.22 -20.01
CA THR A 89 -20.93 11.56 -18.91
C THR A 89 -21.88 12.54 -18.22
N HIS A 90 -21.78 12.65 -16.91
CA HIS A 90 -22.56 13.60 -16.10
C HIS A 90 -21.80 13.93 -14.81
N GLU A 91 -22.21 14.93 -14.07
CA GLU A 91 -21.51 15.43 -12.86
C GLU A 91 -21.35 14.37 -11.73
N TRP A 92 -22.23 13.37 -11.69
CA TRP A 92 -22.14 12.26 -10.74
C TRP A 92 -21.11 11.21 -11.11
N ALA A 93 -20.74 11.10 -12.39
CA ALA A 93 -19.79 10.12 -12.87
C ALA A 93 -18.36 10.43 -12.37
N PRO A 94 -17.48 9.41 -12.28
CA PRO A 94 -16.06 9.63 -12.06
C PRO A 94 -15.45 10.53 -13.14
N ARG A 95 -14.52 11.39 -12.74
CA ARG A 95 -13.74 12.20 -13.70
C ARG A 95 -12.68 11.40 -14.43
N VAL A 96 -12.24 10.28 -13.82
CA VAL A 96 -11.27 9.39 -14.44
C VAL A 96 -11.65 7.93 -14.18
N LEU A 97 -11.55 7.11 -15.22
CA LEU A 97 -11.63 5.65 -15.12
C LEU A 97 -10.32 5.06 -15.62
N ILE A 98 -9.73 4.20 -14.80
CA ILE A 98 -8.40 3.63 -15.02
C ILE A 98 -8.48 2.11 -15.06
N ALA A 99 -7.81 1.50 -16.06
CA ALA A 99 -7.55 0.07 -16.10
C ALA A 99 -6.07 -0.17 -16.36
N ASN A 100 -5.38 -0.88 -15.46
CA ASN A 100 -3.94 -1.08 -15.54
C ASN A 100 -3.57 -2.56 -15.58
N SER A 101 -2.73 -2.95 -16.52
CA SER A 101 -2.06 -4.26 -16.58
C SER A 101 -3.01 -5.47 -16.68
N ASN A 102 -4.30 -5.29 -16.92
CA ASN A 102 -5.24 -6.39 -16.96
C ASN A 102 -5.01 -7.26 -18.20
N LEU A 103 -4.62 -8.51 -17.97
CA LEU A 103 -4.41 -9.52 -18.99
C LEU A 103 -5.44 -10.65 -18.82
N VAL A 104 -5.82 -11.28 -19.93
CA VAL A 104 -6.75 -12.40 -19.95
C VAL A 104 -6.03 -13.67 -19.47
N GLY A 105 -6.62 -14.40 -18.54
CA GLY A 105 -6.27 -15.71 -18.01
C GLY A 105 -4.87 -16.24 -18.33
N ASP A 106 -4.76 -17.08 -19.33
CA ASP A 106 -3.52 -17.77 -19.70
C ASP A 106 -2.39 -16.83 -20.17
N TRP A 107 -2.72 -15.60 -20.58
CA TRP A 107 -1.75 -14.56 -20.94
C TRP A 107 -1.28 -13.72 -19.73
N ALA A 108 -1.85 -13.95 -18.56
CA ALA A 108 -1.50 -13.21 -17.34
C ALA A 108 -0.19 -13.75 -16.73
N THR A 109 0.89 -13.67 -17.49
CA THR A 109 2.24 -14.11 -17.13
C THR A 109 3.26 -13.01 -17.27
N TRP A 110 4.35 -13.05 -16.48
CA TRP A 110 5.43 -12.07 -16.58
C TRP A 110 6.08 -12.00 -17.97
N PRO A 111 6.37 -13.12 -18.68
CA PRO A 111 6.93 -13.05 -20.03
C PRO A 111 6.03 -12.30 -21.01
N GLU A 112 4.72 -12.58 -21.01
CA GLU A 112 3.77 -11.89 -21.89
C GLU A 112 3.60 -10.43 -21.48
N PHE A 113 3.50 -10.14 -20.19
CA PHE A 113 3.43 -8.75 -19.70
C PHE A 113 4.64 -7.94 -20.19
N ARG A 114 5.86 -8.45 -20.03
CA ARG A 114 7.09 -7.76 -20.46
C ARG A 114 7.16 -7.57 -21.97
N ARG A 115 6.70 -8.57 -22.74
CA ARG A 115 6.59 -8.44 -24.19
C ARG A 115 5.68 -7.27 -24.58
N LEU A 116 4.52 -7.16 -23.95
CA LEU A 116 3.57 -6.07 -24.20
C LEU A 116 4.08 -4.72 -23.69
N GLU A 117 4.76 -4.69 -22.56
CA GLU A 117 5.39 -3.49 -22.03
C GLU A 117 6.50 -2.97 -22.97
N HIS A 118 7.35 -3.87 -23.48
CA HIS A 118 8.37 -3.53 -24.48
C HIS A 118 7.77 -2.95 -25.77
N LEU A 119 6.60 -3.43 -26.19
CA LEU A 119 5.85 -2.89 -27.33
C LEU A 119 5.13 -1.56 -27.01
N GLY A 120 5.23 -1.05 -25.78
CA GLY A 120 4.56 0.18 -25.35
C GLY A 120 3.04 0.05 -25.22
N LEU A 121 2.50 -1.16 -25.07
CA LEU A 121 1.05 -1.43 -25.01
C LEU A 121 0.49 -1.45 -23.59
N THR A 122 1.32 -1.67 -22.61
CA THR A 122 0.96 -1.72 -21.19
C THR A 122 2.04 -1.08 -20.32
N MET A 123 1.73 -0.92 -19.04
CA MET A 123 2.70 -0.59 -17.99
C MET A 123 2.29 -1.29 -16.70
N TYR A 124 3.22 -1.50 -15.78
CA TYR A 124 2.91 -1.99 -14.45
C TYR A 124 2.37 -0.85 -13.58
N GLY A 125 1.05 -0.65 -13.64
CA GLY A 125 0.33 0.34 -12.84
C GLY A 125 0.00 -0.22 -11.46
N GLN A 126 1.03 -0.48 -10.66
CA GLN A 126 0.90 -1.14 -9.36
C GLN A 126 0.01 -0.33 -8.41
N MET A 127 -1.15 -0.89 -8.04
CA MET A 127 -2.03 -0.42 -6.98
C MET A 127 -2.18 1.12 -6.92
N THR A 128 -1.82 1.72 -5.79
CA THR A 128 -1.93 3.16 -5.54
C THR A 128 -1.01 4.03 -6.39
N ALA A 129 0.06 3.47 -6.98
CA ALA A 129 0.88 4.17 -7.96
C ALA A 129 0.09 4.44 -9.25
N GLY A 130 -0.54 3.42 -9.81
CA GLY A 130 -1.32 3.51 -11.05
C GLY A 130 -2.68 4.19 -10.90
N SER A 131 -3.19 4.37 -9.69
CA SER A 131 -4.44 5.08 -9.37
C SER A 131 -4.22 6.45 -8.72
N TRP A 132 -2.97 6.90 -8.61
CA TRP A 132 -2.61 8.24 -8.14
C TRP A 132 -3.07 8.55 -6.71
N ILE A 133 -3.07 7.55 -5.84
CA ILE A 133 -3.42 7.69 -4.42
C ILE A 133 -2.30 7.22 -3.49
N TYR A 134 -1.13 6.88 -4.04
CA TYR A 134 0.08 6.71 -3.24
C TYR A 134 0.55 8.08 -2.74
N ILE A 135 0.76 8.20 -1.45
CA ILE A 135 1.09 9.43 -0.75
C ILE A 135 2.45 9.35 -0.05
N GLY A 136 3.30 8.46 -0.50
CA GLY A 136 4.58 8.18 0.14
C GLY A 136 4.48 7.15 1.27
N THR A 137 5.59 6.90 1.93
CA THR A 137 5.68 5.95 3.06
C THR A 137 4.74 6.32 4.21
N GLN A 138 4.39 7.62 4.36
CA GLN A 138 3.39 8.10 5.33
C GLN A 138 2.02 7.41 5.17
N GLY A 139 1.67 6.93 3.97
CA GLY A 139 0.43 6.21 3.68
C GLY A 139 0.47 4.71 3.94
N ILE A 140 1.62 4.17 4.31
CA ILE A 140 1.84 2.72 4.53
C ILE A 140 1.99 2.40 6.02
N VAL A 141 2.58 3.31 6.78
CA VAL A 141 2.98 3.11 8.19
C VAL A 141 1.85 2.60 9.06
N GLN A 142 0.63 3.08 8.87
CA GLN A 142 -0.48 2.71 9.76
C GLN A 142 -0.91 1.23 9.61
N GLY A 143 -1.04 0.72 8.38
CA GLY A 143 -1.37 -0.71 8.18
C GLY A 143 -0.28 -1.61 8.75
N THR A 144 0.98 -1.22 8.60
CA THR A 144 2.13 -1.90 9.19
C THR A 144 2.10 -1.79 10.72
N TYR A 145 1.81 -0.61 11.27
CA TYR A 145 1.62 -0.41 12.71
C TYR A 145 0.51 -1.31 13.27
N GLU A 146 -0.65 -1.39 12.60
CA GLU A 146 -1.76 -2.25 13.02
C GLU A 146 -1.40 -3.72 13.01
N THR A 147 -0.62 -4.17 12.02
CA THR A 147 -0.14 -5.55 11.97
C THR A 147 0.77 -5.85 13.17
N PHE A 148 1.76 -5.01 13.43
CA PHE A 148 2.66 -5.21 14.58
C PHE A 148 1.94 -5.04 15.93
N ALA A 149 0.94 -4.15 16.03
CA ALA A 149 0.09 -4.05 17.21
C ALA A 149 -0.76 -5.32 17.43
N ALA A 150 -1.22 -5.96 16.35
CA ALA A 150 -1.93 -7.24 16.44
C ALA A 150 -0.98 -8.40 16.84
N VAL A 151 0.25 -8.43 16.31
CA VAL A 151 1.31 -9.35 16.75
C VAL A 151 1.61 -9.16 18.22
N ALA A 152 1.82 -7.91 18.67
CA ALA A 152 2.06 -7.59 20.08
C ALA A 152 0.93 -8.10 20.99
N GLY A 153 -0.33 -7.85 20.60
CA GLY A 153 -1.50 -8.30 21.36
C GLY A 153 -1.62 -9.82 21.45
N LYS A 154 -1.34 -10.51 20.34
CA LYS A 154 -1.49 -11.97 20.24
C LYS A 154 -0.35 -12.74 20.92
N ARG A 155 0.89 -12.22 20.88
CA ARG A 155 2.11 -12.97 21.23
C ARG A 155 2.92 -12.36 22.38
N PHE A 156 2.84 -11.05 22.61
CA PHE A 156 3.78 -10.33 23.47
C PHE A 156 3.11 -9.45 24.55
N GLY A 157 1.86 -9.76 24.91
CA GLY A 157 1.17 -9.07 26.00
C GLY A 157 0.80 -7.60 25.72
N GLY A 158 0.70 -7.21 24.44
CA GLY A 158 0.22 -5.89 24.00
C GLY A 158 1.31 -4.86 23.67
N THR A 159 2.59 -5.21 23.81
CA THR A 159 3.73 -4.35 23.44
C THR A 159 4.86 -5.18 22.83
N LEU A 160 5.67 -4.56 21.96
CA LEU A 160 6.90 -5.17 21.44
C LEU A 160 8.14 -4.78 22.26
N ALA A 161 7.98 -4.11 23.40
CA ALA A 161 9.11 -3.71 24.25
C ALA A 161 9.92 -4.92 24.73
N GLY A 162 11.19 -4.97 24.37
CA GLY A 162 12.09 -6.09 24.66
C GLY A 162 12.06 -7.21 23.63
N THR A 163 11.46 -6.97 22.45
CA THR A 163 11.55 -7.86 21.28
C THR A 163 12.45 -7.28 20.21
N LEU A 164 12.98 -8.14 19.34
CA LEU A 164 13.72 -7.78 18.14
C LEU A 164 13.01 -8.33 16.90
N THR A 165 12.61 -7.43 16.01
CA THR A 165 12.06 -7.75 14.70
C THR A 165 13.16 -7.71 13.65
N LEU A 166 13.28 -8.78 12.84
CA LEU A 166 14.11 -8.84 11.64
C LEU A 166 13.22 -8.72 10.41
N THR A 167 13.60 -7.85 9.46
CA THR A 167 12.88 -7.71 8.19
C THR A 167 13.84 -7.36 7.04
N GLY A 168 13.42 -7.65 5.80
CA GLY A 168 14.14 -7.31 4.57
C GLY A 168 13.38 -6.30 3.71
N GLY A 169 14.11 -5.46 2.96
CA GLY A 169 13.56 -4.49 2.03
C GLY A 169 13.14 -3.16 2.66
N CYS A 170 13.84 -2.08 2.29
CA CYS A 170 13.65 -0.71 2.81
C CYS A 170 13.19 0.29 1.73
N GLY A 171 12.49 -0.20 0.70
CA GLY A 171 11.89 0.61 -0.35
C GLY A 171 10.68 1.43 0.11
N GLY A 172 9.83 1.87 -0.82
CA GLY A 172 8.64 2.68 -0.54
C GLY A 172 7.69 2.02 0.47
N MET A 173 7.46 0.73 0.32
CA MET A 173 6.59 -0.08 1.18
C MET A 173 7.32 -0.56 2.44
N GLY A 174 8.43 -1.28 2.27
CA GLY A 174 9.19 -1.88 3.38
C GLY A 174 9.79 -0.85 4.33
N GLY A 175 10.12 0.34 3.84
CA GLY A 175 10.63 1.43 4.66
C GLY A 175 9.68 1.94 5.75
N ALA A 176 8.41 1.51 5.75
CA ALA A 176 7.47 1.79 6.85
C ALA A 176 7.67 0.87 8.06
N GLN A 177 8.28 -0.30 7.87
CA GLN A 177 8.37 -1.31 8.94
C GLN A 177 9.18 -0.86 10.16
N PRO A 178 10.37 -0.24 10.01
CA PRO A 178 11.14 0.19 11.18
C PRO A 178 10.36 1.13 12.09
N LEU A 179 9.71 2.15 11.51
CA LEU A 179 8.89 3.09 12.28
C LEU A 179 7.69 2.40 12.93
N ALA A 180 7.00 1.51 12.22
CA ALA A 180 5.85 0.78 12.74
C ALA A 180 6.22 -0.12 13.94
N VAL A 181 7.38 -0.78 13.89
CA VAL A 181 7.91 -1.59 14.99
C VAL A 181 8.24 -0.71 16.19
N THR A 182 8.97 0.39 15.97
CA THR A 182 9.39 1.30 17.06
C THR A 182 8.23 2.07 17.68
N MET A 183 7.16 2.36 16.93
CA MET A 183 5.90 2.93 17.47
C MET A 183 5.10 1.91 18.30
N ASN A 184 5.43 0.63 18.21
CA ASN A 184 4.94 -0.45 19.09
C ASN A 184 5.97 -0.83 20.17
N ASP A 185 6.96 0.03 20.41
CA ASP A 185 8.02 -0.07 21.45
C ASP A 185 9.08 -1.15 21.16
N GLY A 186 9.10 -1.79 19.98
CA GLY A 186 10.02 -2.86 19.62
C GLY A 186 11.34 -2.37 19.03
N ALA A 187 12.39 -3.19 19.12
CA ALA A 187 13.61 -3.02 18.34
C ALA A 187 13.45 -3.63 16.92
N CYS A 188 14.06 -3.02 15.92
CA CYS A 188 14.00 -3.47 14.54
C CYS A 188 15.38 -3.51 13.90
N LEU A 189 15.68 -4.61 13.24
CA LEU A 189 16.82 -4.76 12.34
C LEU A 189 16.30 -4.94 10.91
N ILE A 190 16.58 -3.97 10.03
CA ILE A 190 16.17 -4.02 8.63
C ILE A 190 17.36 -4.14 7.69
N VAL A 191 17.23 -5.02 6.70
CA VAL A 191 18.26 -5.33 5.72
C VAL A 191 17.82 -4.83 4.35
N ASP A 192 18.68 -4.07 3.65
CA ASP A 192 18.45 -3.71 2.24
C ASP A 192 19.79 -3.74 1.48
N VAL A 193 19.73 -4.12 0.20
CA VAL A 193 20.90 -4.17 -0.68
C VAL A 193 21.37 -2.79 -1.13
N ASP A 194 20.49 -1.80 -1.08
CA ASP A 194 20.75 -0.45 -1.57
C ASP A 194 20.94 0.54 -0.39
N PRO A 195 22.16 1.03 -0.15
CA PRO A 195 22.42 1.99 0.91
C PRO A 195 21.62 3.29 0.75
N ALA A 196 21.33 3.71 -0.47
CA ALA A 196 20.58 4.94 -0.71
C ALA A 196 19.14 4.84 -0.16
N ARG A 197 18.51 3.66 -0.22
CA ARG A 197 17.19 3.42 0.36
C ARG A 197 17.21 3.56 1.88
N LEU A 198 18.21 2.98 2.56
CA LEU A 198 18.37 3.07 4.01
C LEU A 198 18.58 4.52 4.45
N HIS A 199 19.52 5.25 3.84
CA HIS A 199 19.79 6.64 4.17
C HIS A 199 18.58 7.55 3.95
N ARG A 200 17.84 7.34 2.85
CA ARG A 200 16.59 8.06 2.59
C ARG A 200 15.55 7.86 3.71
N ARG A 201 15.48 6.67 4.33
CA ARG A 201 14.57 6.43 5.47
C ARG A 201 15.03 7.10 6.75
N VAL A 202 16.33 7.25 6.96
CA VAL A 202 16.86 8.06 8.06
C VAL A 202 16.51 9.54 7.86
N GLU A 203 16.75 10.09 6.66
CA GLU A 203 16.40 11.47 6.32
C GLU A 203 14.91 11.75 6.52
N HIS A 204 14.05 10.81 6.16
CA HIS A 204 12.60 10.91 6.32
C HIS A 204 12.10 10.49 7.70
N ARG A 205 12.99 10.12 8.64
CA ARG A 205 12.66 9.74 10.02
C ARG A 205 11.82 8.46 10.16
N TYR A 206 11.94 7.54 9.21
CA TYR A 206 11.31 6.21 9.26
C TYR A 206 12.26 5.13 9.77
N LEU A 207 13.56 5.39 9.74
CA LEU A 207 14.64 4.58 10.29
C LEU A 207 15.48 5.46 11.21
N ASP A 208 15.90 4.94 12.36
CA ASP A 208 16.66 5.74 13.33
C ASP A 208 18.13 5.88 12.93
N GLU A 209 18.78 4.79 12.48
CA GLU A 209 20.17 4.82 12.04
C GLU A 209 20.54 3.71 11.05
N VAL A 210 21.65 3.86 10.35
CA VAL A 210 22.28 2.81 9.53
C VAL A 210 23.60 2.41 10.19
N ALA A 211 23.81 1.11 10.34
CA ALA A 211 25.02 0.55 10.90
C ALA A 211 26.14 0.41 9.85
N ASP A 212 27.38 0.42 10.29
CA ASP A 212 28.55 0.29 9.42
C ASP A 212 28.70 -1.11 8.81
N ASN A 213 28.25 -2.14 9.53
CA ASN A 213 28.31 -3.55 9.13
C ASN A 213 27.33 -4.39 9.97
N LEU A 214 27.24 -5.70 9.67
CA LEU A 214 26.31 -6.60 10.35
C LEU A 214 26.61 -6.76 11.85
N GLU A 215 27.86 -6.72 12.28
CA GLU A 215 28.24 -6.85 13.68
C GLU A 215 27.75 -5.64 14.49
N ASP A 216 28.04 -4.43 14.00
CA ASP A 216 27.55 -3.16 14.57
C ASP A 216 26.01 -3.11 14.60
N ALA A 217 25.35 -3.58 13.54
CA ALA A 217 23.90 -3.64 13.47
C ALA A 217 23.29 -4.55 14.54
N VAL A 218 23.86 -5.74 14.73
CA VAL A 218 23.42 -6.70 15.74
C VAL A 218 23.65 -6.15 17.15
N GLU A 219 24.83 -5.56 17.42
CA GLU A 219 25.13 -4.96 18.73
C GLU A 219 24.12 -3.87 19.09
N LYS A 220 23.85 -2.93 18.19
CA LYS A 220 22.89 -1.83 18.39
C LYS A 220 21.45 -2.34 18.57
N ALA A 221 21.01 -3.26 17.73
CA ALA A 221 19.67 -3.83 17.80
C ALA A 221 19.45 -4.64 19.09
N MET A 222 20.46 -5.41 19.52
CA MET A 222 20.42 -6.17 20.77
C MET A 222 20.45 -5.25 22.00
N ALA A 223 21.22 -4.16 21.97
CA ALA A 223 21.18 -3.15 23.03
C ALA A 223 19.80 -2.53 23.16
N ALA A 224 19.15 -2.14 22.04
CA ALA A 224 17.80 -1.62 22.05
C ALA A 224 16.77 -2.62 22.60
N LYS A 225 16.85 -3.91 22.21
CA LYS A 225 16.04 -5.01 22.74
C LYS A 225 16.21 -5.13 24.26
N HIS A 226 17.46 -5.18 24.75
CA HIS A 226 17.78 -5.30 26.16
C HIS A 226 17.22 -4.13 26.98
N ASP A 227 17.40 -2.91 26.46
CA ASP A 227 16.92 -1.67 27.09
C ASP A 227 15.40 -1.47 26.94
N ARG A 228 14.72 -2.40 26.28
CA ARG A 228 13.26 -2.34 26.00
C ARG A 228 12.86 -1.04 25.29
N ARG A 229 13.74 -0.53 24.44
CA ARG A 229 13.59 0.74 23.72
C ARG A 229 13.18 0.48 22.27
N GLY A 230 12.15 1.18 21.81
CA GLY A 230 11.81 1.24 20.40
C GLY A 230 12.91 1.95 19.60
N TRP A 231 13.73 1.17 18.86
CA TRP A 231 14.84 1.67 18.06
C TRP A 231 15.05 0.81 16.82
N SER A 232 15.37 1.44 15.72
CA SER A 232 15.53 0.74 14.44
C SER A 232 16.92 0.96 13.84
N VAL A 233 17.51 -0.14 13.37
CA VAL A 233 18.86 -0.16 12.78
C VAL A 233 18.75 -0.78 11.38
N GLY A 234 19.25 -0.06 10.39
CA GLY A 234 19.42 -0.56 9.02
C GLY A 234 20.82 -1.10 8.78
N VAL A 235 20.95 -2.14 7.97
CA VAL A 235 22.24 -2.65 7.50
C VAL A 235 22.19 -2.95 6.02
N VAL A 236 23.28 -2.58 5.31
CA VAL A 236 23.43 -2.91 3.90
C VAL A 236 23.80 -4.39 3.77
N GLY A 237 23.00 -5.15 3.01
CA GLY A 237 23.24 -6.57 2.79
C GLY A 237 22.13 -7.23 1.99
N ASN A 238 22.40 -8.44 1.54
CA ASN A 238 21.41 -9.28 0.89
C ASN A 238 20.68 -10.13 1.94
N ALA A 239 19.36 -10.07 1.99
CA ALA A 239 18.57 -10.82 2.98
C ALA A 239 18.78 -12.34 2.87
N ALA A 240 19.00 -12.87 1.64
CA ALA A 240 19.34 -14.27 1.43
C ALA A 240 20.70 -14.70 2.03
N GLU A 241 21.57 -13.74 2.35
CA GLU A 241 22.86 -13.96 3.02
C GLU A 241 22.77 -13.62 4.51
N VAL A 242 22.16 -12.49 4.84
CA VAL A 242 22.11 -11.96 6.22
C VAL A 242 21.21 -12.79 7.14
N PHE A 243 20.04 -13.24 6.68
CA PHE A 243 19.12 -14.02 7.53
C PHE A 243 19.74 -15.37 7.94
N PRO A 244 20.32 -16.18 7.01
CA PRO A 244 21.06 -17.39 7.41
C PRO A 244 22.25 -17.13 8.32
N GLU A 245 22.95 -16.03 8.12
CA GLU A 245 24.10 -15.67 8.96
C GLU A 245 23.69 -15.31 10.40
N LEU A 246 22.57 -14.59 10.58
CA LEU A 246 22.02 -14.29 11.90
C LEU A 246 21.56 -15.57 12.64
N LEU A 247 20.96 -16.53 11.92
CA LEU A 247 20.65 -17.86 12.46
C LEU A 247 21.92 -18.58 12.92
N ARG A 248 22.94 -18.64 12.07
CA ARG A 248 24.24 -19.29 12.36
C ARG A 248 24.92 -18.69 13.60
N ARG A 249 24.76 -17.37 13.80
CA ARG A 249 25.28 -16.66 14.99
C ARG A 249 24.42 -16.86 16.24
N GLY A 250 23.22 -17.45 16.12
CA GLY A 250 22.29 -17.62 17.23
C GLY A 250 21.75 -16.30 17.77
N VAL A 251 21.57 -15.28 16.92
CA VAL A 251 20.98 -14.00 17.34
C VAL A 251 19.52 -14.24 17.74
N PRO A 252 19.10 -13.86 18.94
CA PRO A 252 17.74 -14.14 19.45
C PRO A 252 16.72 -13.18 18.83
N ILE A 253 16.24 -13.50 17.64
CA ILE A 253 15.18 -12.79 16.91
C ILE A 253 13.82 -13.29 17.41
N ASP A 254 12.88 -12.38 17.70
CA ASP A 254 11.54 -12.73 18.21
C ASP A 254 10.48 -12.70 17.09
N ILE A 255 10.67 -11.84 16.10
CA ILE A 255 9.73 -11.65 14.97
C ILE A 255 10.52 -11.58 13.67
N VAL A 256 10.07 -12.30 12.64
CA VAL A 256 10.67 -12.26 11.30
C VAL A 256 9.60 -12.03 10.25
N THR A 257 9.85 -11.09 9.35
CA THR A 257 9.01 -10.84 8.18
C THR A 257 9.84 -10.34 7.01
N ASP A 258 9.20 -10.04 5.86
CA ASP A 258 9.89 -9.56 4.67
C ASP A 258 9.02 -8.62 3.83
N GLN A 259 9.65 -7.61 3.27
CA GLN A 259 9.04 -6.67 2.32
C GLN A 259 9.99 -6.36 1.14
N THR A 260 10.88 -7.28 0.79
CA THR A 260 11.67 -7.18 -0.44
C THR A 260 10.78 -7.16 -1.68
N SER A 261 11.30 -6.71 -2.83
CA SER A 261 10.52 -6.63 -4.08
C SER A 261 10.37 -8.02 -4.76
N ALA A 262 10.04 -9.05 -3.98
CA ALA A 262 9.96 -10.44 -4.43
C ALA A 262 8.78 -10.72 -5.39
N HIS A 263 7.81 -9.81 -5.51
CA HIS A 263 6.68 -9.92 -6.43
C HIS A 263 7.09 -9.94 -7.93
N ASP A 264 8.26 -9.42 -8.25
CA ASP A 264 8.90 -9.52 -9.54
C ASP A 264 10.34 -10.05 -9.35
N PRO A 265 10.66 -11.28 -9.80
CA PRO A 265 12.01 -11.85 -9.63
C PRO A 265 13.13 -10.98 -10.18
N LEU A 266 12.90 -10.17 -11.23
CA LEU A 266 13.92 -9.23 -11.73
C LEU A 266 14.15 -8.03 -10.79
N SER A 267 13.27 -7.83 -9.82
CA SER A 267 13.37 -6.80 -8.78
C SER A 267 13.94 -7.32 -7.45
N TYR A 268 14.39 -8.57 -7.37
CA TYR A 268 15.07 -9.16 -6.22
C TYR A 268 16.53 -9.45 -6.57
N LEU A 269 17.48 -8.79 -5.90
CA LEU A 269 18.91 -8.99 -6.17
C LEU A 269 19.36 -10.39 -5.76
N PRO A 270 19.86 -11.24 -6.70
CA PRO A 270 20.40 -12.56 -6.37
C PRO A 270 21.62 -12.48 -5.44
N GLU A 271 21.76 -13.48 -4.57
CA GLU A 271 22.95 -13.70 -3.75
C GLU A 271 24.24 -13.66 -4.59
N GLY A 272 25.27 -12.99 -4.06
CA GLY A 272 26.59 -12.90 -4.70
C GLY A 272 26.65 -12.02 -5.95
N LEU A 273 25.58 -11.29 -6.29
CA LEU A 273 25.57 -10.31 -7.38
C LEU A 273 25.77 -8.90 -6.82
N ALA A 274 26.70 -8.15 -7.41
CA ALA A 274 26.92 -6.76 -7.05
C ALA A 274 25.72 -5.87 -7.47
N LEU A 275 25.38 -4.87 -6.65
CA LEU A 275 24.28 -3.95 -6.90
C LEU A 275 24.39 -3.25 -8.26
N GLU A 276 25.60 -2.84 -8.64
CA GLU A 276 25.89 -2.13 -9.89
C GLU A 276 25.64 -3.00 -11.14
N ALA A 277 25.76 -4.31 -11.00
CA ALA A 277 25.54 -5.26 -12.10
C ALA A 277 24.08 -5.67 -12.28
N TRP A 278 23.21 -5.31 -11.33
CA TRP A 278 21.81 -5.77 -11.27
C TRP A 278 21.03 -5.55 -12.56
N HIS A 279 20.85 -4.28 -12.93
CA HIS A 279 19.98 -3.92 -14.05
C HIS A 279 20.49 -4.44 -15.40
N GLU A 280 21.81 -4.32 -15.63
CA GLU A 280 22.43 -4.82 -16.86
C GLU A 280 22.28 -6.34 -17.00
N TYR A 281 22.45 -7.08 -15.91
CA TYR A 281 22.31 -8.53 -15.92
C TYR A 281 20.86 -8.98 -16.08
N ALA A 282 19.93 -8.32 -15.38
CA ALA A 282 18.50 -8.59 -15.51
C ALA A 282 17.98 -8.33 -16.93
N GLU A 283 18.48 -7.28 -17.59
CA GLU A 283 18.12 -6.95 -18.98
C GLU A 283 18.70 -7.94 -19.99
N LYS A 284 19.99 -8.29 -19.85
CA LYS A 284 20.68 -9.14 -20.81
C LYS A 284 20.35 -10.63 -20.69
N LYS A 285 20.03 -11.09 -19.47
CA LYS A 285 19.82 -12.51 -19.15
C LYS A 285 18.67 -12.71 -18.18
N PRO A 286 17.44 -12.32 -18.55
CA PRO A 286 16.29 -12.29 -17.63
C PRO A 286 15.91 -13.67 -17.09
N GLU A 287 16.04 -14.74 -17.86
CA GLU A 287 15.73 -16.10 -17.41
C GLU A 287 16.76 -16.59 -16.38
N GLU A 288 18.06 -16.47 -16.68
CA GLU A 288 19.14 -16.84 -15.77
C GLU A 288 19.09 -16.02 -14.48
N PHE A 289 18.78 -14.72 -14.58
CA PHE A 289 18.58 -13.85 -13.44
C PHE A 289 17.41 -14.30 -12.58
N THR A 290 16.25 -14.62 -13.19
CA THR A 290 15.06 -15.10 -12.51
C THR A 290 15.35 -16.40 -11.73
N ASP A 291 16.05 -17.35 -12.32
CA ASP A 291 16.40 -18.61 -11.66
C ASP A 291 17.32 -18.37 -10.45
N ARG A 292 18.31 -17.49 -10.58
CA ARG A 292 19.18 -17.10 -9.46
C ARG A 292 18.43 -16.36 -8.36
N ALA A 293 17.54 -15.44 -8.74
CA ALA A 293 16.71 -14.71 -7.78
C ALA A 293 15.80 -15.66 -6.98
N ARG A 294 15.16 -16.62 -7.64
CA ARG A 294 14.34 -17.66 -7.00
C ARG A 294 15.15 -18.55 -6.05
N ALA A 295 16.34 -18.98 -6.47
CA ALA A 295 17.24 -19.73 -5.60
C ALA A 295 17.65 -18.94 -4.35
N SER A 296 17.87 -17.63 -4.48
CA SER A 296 18.17 -16.74 -3.34
C SER A 296 16.94 -16.53 -2.45
N MET A 297 15.74 -16.36 -3.02
CA MET A 297 14.50 -16.28 -2.26
C MET A 297 14.21 -17.60 -1.53
N ALA A 298 14.54 -18.75 -2.11
CA ALA A 298 14.43 -20.04 -1.43
C ALA A 298 15.31 -20.11 -0.17
N LYS A 299 16.54 -19.65 -0.23
CA LYS A 299 17.45 -19.56 0.96
C LYS A 299 16.92 -18.56 2.00
N HIS A 300 16.42 -17.41 1.55
CA HIS A 300 15.85 -16.40 2.43
C HIS A 300 14.64 -16.96 3.19
N VAL A 301 13.69 -17.56 2.49
CA VAL A 301 12.48 -18.16 3.09
C VAL A 301 12.83 -19.38 3.95
N GLN A 302 13.83 -20.19 3.55
CA GLN A 302 14.33 -21.26 4.39
C GLN A 302 14.80 -20.73 5.75
N ALA A 303 15.58 -19.64 5.77
CA ALA A 303 16.02 -19.02 7.01
C ALA A 303 14.82 -18.50 7.84
N MET A 304 13.78 -17.94 7.20
CA MET A 304 12.56 -17.53 7.90
C MET A 304 11.85 -18.72 8.57
N VAL A 305 11.74 -19.87 7.89
CA VAL A 305 11.16 -21.09 8.46
C VAL A 305 12.02 -21.64 9.61
N GLU A 306 13.34 -21.60 9.48
CA GLU A 306 14.25 -22.03 10.55
C GLU A 306 14.16 -21.10 11.80
N PHE A 307 13.92 -19.80 11.63
CA PHE A 307 13.57 -18.91 12.74
C PHE A 307 12.25 -19.31 13.40
N GLN A 308 11.23 -19.68 12.60
CA GLN A 308 9.95 -20.17 13.14
C GLN A 308 10.14 -21.49 13.91
N ASP A 309 10.91 -22.42 13.38
CA ASP A 309 11.26 -23.68 14.07
C ASP A 309 11.98 -23.39 15.39
N GLY A 310 12.74 -22.30 15.48
CA GLY A 310 13.39 -21.78 16.67
C GLY A 310 12.46 -21.03 17.64
N GLY A 311 11.19 -20.83 17.30
CA GLY A 311 10.18 -20.21 18.15
C GLY A 311 9.88 -18.73 17.86
N ALA A 312 10.47 -18.12 16.85
CA ALA A 312 10.12 -16.77 16.41
C ALA A 312 8.72 -16.73 15.81
N GLU A 313 8.05 -15.59 15.95
CA GLU A 313 6.81 -15.31 15.21
C GLU A 313 7.17 -14.91 13.78
N VAL A 314 6.72 -15.67 12.79
CA VAL A 314 7.07 -15.45 11.37
C VAL A 314 5.81 -15.29 10.54
N PHE A 315 5.79 -14.29 9.67
CA PHE A 315 4.69 -14.06 8.73
C PHE A 315 5.18 -13.40 7.44
N ASP A 316 4.51 -13.71 6.33
CA ASP A 316 4.68 -13.02 5.06
C ASP A 316 3.91 -11.70 5.07
N TYR A 317 4.58 -10.61 4.74
CA TYR A 317 3.91 -9.29 4.64
C TYR A 317 3.32 -9.03 3.23
N GLY A 318 3.26 -10.05 2.37
CA GLY A 318 2.48 -10.01 1.13
C GLY A 318 3.22 -9.49 -0.09
N ASN A 319 4.41 -10.03 -0.35
CA ASN A 319 5.21 -9.72 -1.54
C ASN A 319 5.45 -10.92 -2.47
N SER A 320 4.74 -12.04 -2.27
CA SER A 320 4.91 -13.31 -2.98
C SER A 320 6.24 -14.04 -2.79
N ILE A 321 7.04 -13.69 -1.78
CA ILE A 321 8.34 -14.35 -1.56
C ILE A 321 8.19 -15.85 -1.31
N ARG A 322 7.10 -16.30 -0.65
CA ARG A 322 6.82 -17.73 -0.42
C ARG A 322 6.62 -18.50 -1.73
N ASP A 323 5.85 -17.94 -2.67
CA ASP A 323 5.62 -18.61 -3.96
C ASP A 323 6.87 -18.61 -4.83
N GLU A 324 7.61 -17.53 -4.89
CA GLU A 324 8.89 -17.48 -5.61
C GLU A 324 9.95 -18.40 -5.00
N ALA A 325 9.99 -18.56 -3.67
CA ALA A 325 10.86 -19.52 -2.98
C ALA A 325 10.45 -20.98 -3.29
N ARG A 326 9.16 -21.27 -3.35
CA ARG A 326 8.64 -22.60 -3.76
C ARG A 326 9.03 -22.90 -5.21
N LEU A 327 8.89 -21.93 -6.12
CA LEU A 327 9.37 -22.05 -7.50
C LEU A 327 10.89 -22.18 -7.58
N GLY A 328 11.63 -21.67 -6.60
CA GLY A 328 13.07 -21.84 -6.40
C GLY A 328 13.47 -23.18 -5.77
N GLY A 329 12.50 -24.07 -5.50
CA GLY A 329 12.74 -25.44 -5.01
C GLY A 329 12.64 -25.61 -3.49
N TYR A 330 12.05 -24.66 -2.74
CA TYR A 330 11.86 -24.80 -1.30
C TYR A 330 10.41 -25.15 -0.94
N ASP A 331 10.12 -26.41 -0.68
CA ASP A 331 8.76 -26.93 -0.49
C ASP A 331 8.08 -26.46 0.80
N ARG A 332 8.84 -26.10 1.87
CA ARG A 332 8.31 -25.62 3.16
C ARG A 332 7.93 -24.13 3.16
N ALA A 333 7.96 -23.46 2.00
CA ALA A 333 7.80 -22.00 1.91
C ALA A 333 6.47 -21.45 2.47
N PHE A 334 5.42 -22.26 2.54
CA PHE A 334 4.10 -21.88 3.05
C PHE A 334 3.83 -22.38 4.49
N GLU A 335 4.84 -22.82 5.24
CA GLU A 335 4.65 -23.25 6.64
C GLU A 335 4.37 -22.07 7.60
N PHE A 336 4.72 -20.83 7.25
CA PHE A 336 4.26 -19.66 7.96
C PHE A 336 3.16 -18.93 7.18
N PRO A 337 2.18 -18.30 7.88
CA PRO A 337 1.04 -17.66 7.24
C PRO A 337 1.39 -16.29 6.65
N GLY A 338 0.50 -15.79 5.77
CA GLY A 338 0.44 -14.37 5.47
C GLY A 338 -0.10 -13.55 6.65
N PHE A 339 0.23 -12.26 6.68
CA PHE A 339 -0.20 -11.36 7.77
C PHE A 339 -1.74 -11.16 7.83
N VAL A 340 -2.41 -11.27 6.68
CA VAL A 340 -3.87 -11.06 6.64
C VAL A 340 -4.63 -12.17 7.36
N PRO A 341 -4.47 -13.47 7.02
CA PRO A 341 -5.15 -14.52 7.78
C PRO A 341 -4.69 -14.60 9.24
N ALA A 342 -3.43 -14.23 9.52
CA ALA A 342 -2.88 -14.30 10.87
C ALA A 342 -3.39 -13.19 11.81
N TYR A 343 -3.60 -11.96 11.30
CA TYR A 343 -3.82 -10.78 12.15
C TYR A 343 -4.93 -9.84 11.68
N ILE A 344 -5.20 -9.73 10.38
CA ILE A 344 -6.03 -8.67 9.81
C ILE A 344 -7.45 -9.13 9.48
N ARG A 345 -7.66 -10.40 9.21
CA ARG A 345 -8.97 -10.94 8.80
C ARG A 345 -10.14 -10.51 9.68
N PRO A 346 -10.04 -10.51 11.02
CA PRO A 346 -11.15 -10.04 11.87
C PRO A 346 -11.55 -8.58 11.62
N LEU A 347 -10.58 -7.71 11.31
CA LEU A 347 -10.83 -6.31 10.96
C LEU A 347 -11.53 -6.19 9.60
N PHE A 348 -11.13 -7.01 8.63
CA PHE A 348 -11.79 -7.06 7.32
C PHE A 348 -13.26 -7.49 7.40
N CYS A 349 -13.61 -8.39 8.34
CA CYS A 349 -15.00 -8.74 8.62
C CYS A 349 -15.85 -7.55 9.09
N GLU A 350 -15.24 -6.52 9.64
CA GLU A 350 -15.90 -5.28 10.08
C GLU A 350 -15.90 -4.18 8.99
N GLY A 351 -15.41 -4.50 7.78
CA GLY A 351 -15.15 -3.52 6.74
C GLY A 351 -14.08 -2.51 7.13
N LYS A 352 -13.28 -2.81 8.19
CA LYS A 352 -12.15 -1.98 8.59
C LYS A 352 -10.98 -2.15 7.63
N GLY A 353 -10.39 -1.04 7.28
CA GLY A 353 -9.23 -0.99 6.42
C GLY A 353 -8.71 0.43 6.27
N PRO A 354 -7.66 0.59 5.43
CA PRO A 354 -6.96 1.86 5.28
C PRO A 354 -7.87 2.95 4.70
N PHE A 355 -8.02 4.01 5.48
CA PHE A 355 -8.69 5.26 5.10
C PHE A 355 -7.65 6.37 5.11
N ARG A 356 -7.32 6.89 3.94
CA ARG A 356 -6.26 7.91 3.77
C ARG A 356 -6.80 9.18 3.17
N TRP A 357 -6.17 10.30 3.55
CA TRP A 357 -6.50 11.59 2.98
C TRP A 357 -5.28 12.46 2.78
N ALA A 358 -5.35 13.34 1.79
CA ALA A 358 -4.31 14.29 1.45
C ALA A 358 -4.89 15.70 1.36
N ALA A 359 -4.19 16.68 1.93
CA ALA A 359 -4.57 18.09 1.89
C ALA A 359 -4.06 18.73 0.60
N LEU A 360 -4.95 19.08 -0.32
CA LEU A 360 -4.58 19.73 -1.59
C LEU A 360 -4.02 21.14 -1.43
N SER A 361 -4.25 21.78 -0.28
CA SER A 361 -3.60 23.04 0.07
C SER A 361 -2.08 22.94 0.14
N GLY A 362 -1.55 21.75 0.47
CA GLY A 362 -0.14 21.58 0.80
C GLY A 362 0.23 22.12 2.18
N ASP A 363 -0.74 22.55 3.00
CA ASP A 363 -0.51 23.05 4.36
C ASP A 363 -0.74 21.91 5.39
N ALA A 364 0.28 21.62 6.18
CA ALA A 364 0.20 20.63 7.26
C ALA A 364 -0.85 20.97 8.33
N LYS A 365 -1.24 22.24 8.47
CA LYS A 365 -2.30 22.67 9.39
C LYS A 365 -3.65 22.04 9.05
N ASP A 366 -3.95 21.85 7.77
CA ASP A 366 -5.20 21.22 7.35
C ASP A 366 -5.25 19.75 7.79
N ILE A 367 -4.12 19.04 7.83
CA ILE A 367 -4.03 17.71 8.42
C ILE A 367 -4.23 17.74 9.94
N ALA A 368 -3.69 18.73 10.63
CA ALA A 368 -3.92 18.86 12.08
C ALA A 368 -5.41 19.12 12.41
N VAL A 369 -6.14 19.83 11.56
CA VAL A 369 -7.59 20.04 11.70
C VAL A 369 -8.36 18.73 11.47
N THR A 370 -8.04 17.98 10.41
CA THR A 370 -8.67 16.71 10.11
C THR A 370 -8.33 15.63 11.14
N ASP A 371 -7.11 15.56 11.64
CA ASP A 371 -6.71 14.67 12.75
C ASP A 371 -7.59 14.92 13.99
N ARG A 372 -7.77 16.19 14.38
CA ARG A 372 -8.64 16.56 15.52
C ARG A 372 -10.08 16.14 15.27
N ALA A 373 -10.61 16.36 14.08
CA ALA A 373 -11.96 15.95 13.71
C ALA A 373 -12.15 14.43 13.82
N VAL A 374 -11.16 13.62 13.42
CA VAL A 374 -11.19 12.16 13.58
C VAL A 374 -11.21 11.76 15.06
N LEU A 375 -10.39 12.40 15.90
CA LEU A 375 -10.38 12.12 17.34
C LEU A 375 -11.73 12.48 18.01
N GLU A 376 -12.35 13.59 17.61
CA GLU A 376 -13.65 14.03 18.11
C GLU A 376 -14.80 13.11 17.65
N LEU A 377 -14.74 12.58 16.43
CA LEU A 377 -15.77 11.67 15.89
C LEU A 377 -15.77 10.29 16.56
N PHE A 378 -14.62 9.84 17.04
CA PHE A 378 -14.42 8.49 17.57
C PHE A 378 -13.77 8.53 18.98
N PRO A 379 -14.41 9.18 19.97
CA PRO A 379 -13.80 9.45 21.29
C PRO A 379 -13.45 8.19 22.08
N ASP A 380 -14.20 7.10 21.87
CA ASP A 380 -14.03 5.84 22.59
C ASP A 380 -13.05 4.86 21.91
N ASN A 381 -12.38 5.28 20.82
CA ASN A 381 -11.44 4.45 20.10
C ASN A 381 -9.98 4.75 20.52
N ASP A 382 -9.58 4.24 21.68
CA ASP A 382 -8.24 4.46 22.26
C ASP A 382 -7.11 4.09 21.29
N ARG A 383 -7.28 3.02 20.49
CA ARG A 383 -6.28 2.58 19.52
C ARG A 383 -6.09 3.59 18.40
N LEU A 384 -7.20 4.14 17.88
CA LEU A 384 -7.16 5.21 16.88
C LEU A 384 -6.52 6.48 17.47
N HIS A 385 -6.85 6.83 18.70
CA HIS A 385 -6.25 7.96 19.40
C HIS A 385 -4.75 7.79 19.59
N LYS A 386 -4.28 6.63 20.04
CA LYS A 386 -2.85 6.32 20.17
C LYS A 386 -2.15 6.47 18.81
N TRP A 387 -2.75 5.94 17.75
CA TRP A 387 -2.20 6.05 16.40
C TRP A 387 -2.10 7.50 15.91
N ILE A 388 -3.20 8.28 15.94
CA ILE A 388 -3.22 9.65 15.43
C ILE A 388 -2.22 10.54 16.19
N ARG A 389 -2.18 10.44 17.52
CA ARG A 389 -1.21 11.21 18.34
C ARG A 389 0.23 10.81 18.04
N GLY A 390 0.51 9.53 17.95
CA GLY A 390 1.84 9.04 17.57
C GLY A 390 2.24 9.47 16.15
N ALA A 391 1.29 9.48 15.20
CA ALA A 391 1.54 9.93 13.84
C ALA A 391 1.84 11.43 13.75
N GLN A 392 1.17 12.27 14.56
CA GLN A 392 1.46 13.70 14.64
C GLN A 392 2.91 13.99 15.08
N GLU A 393 3.44 13.16 15.96
CA GLU A 393 4.79 13.35 16.50
C GLU A 393 5.88 12.74 15.60
N ARG A 394 5.61 11.58 15.01
CA ARG A 394 6.63 10.72 14.42
C ARG A 394 6.57 10.59 12.89
N VAL A 395 5.39 10.73 12.27
CA VAL A 395 5.25 10.54 10.82
C VAL A 395 5.53 11.84 10.08
N ALA A 396 6.67 11.88 9.39
CA ALA A 396 7.04 13.01 8.54
C ALA A 396 6.22 13.01 7.24
N PHE A 397 5.80 14.20 6.80
CA PHE A 397 5.11 14.36 5.52
C PHE A 397 6.07 14.23 4.34
N GLN A 398 5.56 13.70 3.23
CA GLN A 398 6.25 13.57 1.95
C GLN A 398 5.32 14.09 0.85
N GLY A 399 5.79 15.04 0.05
CA GLY A 399 4.96 15.70 -0.96
C GLY A 399 3.79 16.49 -0.35
N LEU A 400 2.56 16.23 -0.80
CA LEU A 400 1.37 16.80 -0.15
C LEU A 400 1.19 16.19 1.25
N PRO A 401 0.93 17.03 2.28
CA PRO A 401 0.63 16.52 3.62
C PRO A 401 -0.57 15.56 3.59
N ALA A 402 -0.41 14.42 4.22
CA ALA A 402 -1.41 13.37 4.20
C ALA A 402 -1.43 12.59 5.50
N ARG A 403 -2.54 11.90 5.75
CA ARG A 403 -2.73 11.01 6.89
C ARG A 403 -3.44 9.74 6.46
N ILE A 404 -3.28 8.71 7.24
CA ILE A 404 -4.00 7.46 7.14
C ILE A 404 -4.45 7.01 8.52
N CYS A 405 -5.62 6.38 8.60
CA CYS A 405 -6.05 5.60 9.77
C CYS A 405 -6.93 4.43 9.29
N TRP A 406 -7.26 3.51 10.19
CA TRP A 406 -8.18 2.43 9.85
C TRP A 406 -9.58 2.74 10.38
N LEU A 407 -10.52 2.81 9.45
CA LEU A 407 -11.94 3.00 9.72
C LEU A 407 -12.76 1.91 9.04
N GLY A 408 -13.87 1.54 9.68
CA GLY A 408 -14.77 0.50 9.23
C GLY A 408 -16.03 1.01 8.53
N TYR A 409 -16.95 0.07 8.30
CA TYR A 409 -18.28 0.36 7.81
C TYR A 409 -19.05 1.26 8.80
N GLY A 410 -19.65 2.36 8.30
CA GLY A 410 -20.34 3.36 9.12
C GLY A 410 -19.42 4.31 9.90
N GLU A 411 -18.12 4.30 9.61
CA GLU A 411 -17.13 5.22 10.19
C GLU A 411 -16.52 6.13 9.11
N ARG A 412 -16.25 5.58 7.90
CA ARG A 412 -15.61 6.32 6.79
C ARG A 412 -16.49 7.45 6.25
N ASP A 413 -17.80 7.20 6.10
CA ASP A 413 -18.78 8.19 5.66
C ASP A 413 -18.88 9.37 6.64
N ARG A 414 -18.88 9.10 7.95
CA ARG A 414 -18.86 10.13 8.99
C ARG A 414 -17.62 11.00 8.91
N ALA A 415 -16.44 10.40 8.75
CA ALA A 415 -15.18 11.12 8.60
C ALA A 415 -15.17 11.96 7.31
N GLY A 416 -15.57 11.37 6.17
CA GLY A 416 -15.61 12.07 4.89
C GLY A 416 -16.59 13.24 4.86
N LEU A 417 -17.77 13.07 5.44
CA LEU A 417 -18.75 14.15 5.58
C LEU A 417 -18.22 15.27 6.47
N ARG A 418 -17.58 14.93 7.60
CA ARG A 418 -16.97 15.94 8.47
C ARG A 418 -15.86 16.72 7.77
N PHE A 419 -15.02 16.06 6.97
CA PHE A 419 -14.00 16.74 6.18
C PHE A 419 -14.63 17.70 5.15
N ASN A 420 -15.73 17.28 4.52
CA ASN A 420 -16.47 18.14 3.60
C ASN A 420 -17.05 19.39 4.28
N GLU A 421 -17.58 19.25 5.50
CA GLU A 421 -18.05 20.37 6.32
C GLU A 421 -16.91 21.34 6.68
N LEU A 422 -15.72 20.83 7.04
CA LEU A 422 -14.54 21.63 7.36
C LEU A 422 -14.06 22.45 6.16
N VAL A 423 -14.16 21.90 4.96
CA VAL A 423 -13.88 22.64 3.71
C VAL A 423 -14.96 23.71 3.46
N ALA A 424 -16.23 23.35 3.61
CA ALA A 424 -17.36 24.27 3.40
C ALA A 424 -17.35 25.47 4.37
N SER A 425 -16.94 25.24 5.63
CA SER A 425 -16.81 26.30 6.64
C SER A 425 -15.55 27.16 6.50
N GLY A 426 -14.57 26.72 5.69
CA GLY A 426 -13.28 27.39 5.55
C GLY A 426 -12.31 27.11 6.70
N GLU A 427 -12.58 26.14 7.57
CA GLU A 427 -11.64 25.68 8.60
C GLU A 427 -10.44 24.96 7.97
N ILE A 428 -10.64 24.34 6.81
CA ILE A 428 -9.61 23.81 5.92
C ILE A 428 -9.55 24.70 4.68
N SER A 429 -8.35 25.04 4.25
CA SER A 429 -8.13 26.07 3.23
C SER A 429 -8.41 25.60 1.79
N ALA A 430 -8.33 24.30 1.51
CA ALA A 430 -8.58 23.71 0.19
C ALA A 430 -9.16 22.28 0.36
N PRO A 431 -9.72 21.67 -0.71
CA PRO A 431 -10.26 20.34 -0.65
C PRO A 431 -9.31 19.27 -0.15
N VAL A 432 -9.91 18.19 0.35
CA VAL A 432 -9.24 16.98 0.83
C VAL A 432 -9.57 15.83 -0.11
N VAL A 433 -8.54 15.18 -0.62
CA VAL A 433 -8.68 13.91 -1.35
C VAL A 433 -8.77 12.78 -0.35
N ILE A 434 -9.77 11.93 -0.48
CA ILE A 434 -10.00 10.76 0.37
C ILE A 434 -9.92 9.51 -0.49
N GLY A 435 -9.08 8.56 -0.09
CA GLY A 435 -8.94 7.28 -0.77
C GLY A 435 -8.62 6.18 0.20
N ARG A 436 -8.25 5.04 -0.34
CA ARG A 436 -7.81 3.90 0.45
C ARG A 436 -6.72 3.12 -0.26
N ASP A 437 -6.09 2.22 0.45
CA ASP A 437 -5.24 1.22 -0.17
C ASP A 437 -6.09 0.24 -1.00
N HIS A 438 -5.54 -0.29 -2.09
CA HIS A 438 -6.20 -1.32 -2.89
C HIS A 438 -6.27 -2.68 -2.16
N LEU A 439 -5.63 -2.80 -1.00
CA LEU A 439 -5.67 -3.96 -0.11
C LEU A 439 -6.91 -3.98 0.80
N ASP A 440 -7.90 -3.16 0.54
CA ASP A 440 -9.11 -3.07 1.37
C ASP A 440 -9.98 -4.32 1.25
N ALA A 441 -10.74 -4.60 2.29
CA ALA A 441 -11.44 -5.86 2.55
C ALA A 441 -12.33 -6.39 1.41
N GLY A 442 -12.96 -5.49 0.63
CA GLY A 442 -13.89 -5.86 -0.45
C GLY A 442 -13.37 -5.57 -1.86
N SER A 443 -12.12 -5.17 -2.02
CA SER A 443 -11.62 -4.60 -3.27
C SER A 443 -10.57 -5.44 -3.99
N VAL A 444 -10.29 -6.64 -3.50
CA VAL A 444 -9.14 -7.43 -3.97
C VAL A 444 -9.46 -8.92 -4.03
N ALA A 445 -8.85 -9.61 -5.00
CA ALA A 445 -8.66 -11.03 -5.03
C ALA A 445 -7.16 -11.30 -5.17
N SER A 446 -6.55 -11.85 -4.13
CA SER A 446 -5.11 -12.09 -4.01
C SER A 446 -4.86 -13.30 -3.10
N PRO A 447 -4.78 -14.53 -3.68
CA PRO A 447 -4.71 -15.78 -2.91
C PRO A 447 -3.49 -15.90 -1.98
N TYR A 448 -2.42 -15.17 -2.26
CA TYR A 448 -1.22 -15.19 -1.42
C TYR A 448 -1.11 -13.98 -0.46
N ARG A 449 -2.20 -13.20 -0.30
CA ARG A 449 -2.16 -11.99 0.54
C ARG A 449 -3.53 -11.71 1.18
N GLU A 450 -4.36 -10.83 0.61
CA GLU A 450 -5.58 -10.35 1.27
C GLU A 450 -6.69 -11.39 1.33
N THR A 451 -6.78 -12.23 0.32
CA THR A 451 -7.78 -13.32 0.27
C THR A 451 -7.18 -14.69 0.52
N GLU A 452 -5.96 -14.76 1.09
CA GLU A 452 -5.35 -16.02 1.52
C GLU A 452 -6.22 -16.69 2.58
N ALA A 453 -6.49 -17.98 2.40
CA ALA A 453 -7.23 -18.84 3.31
C ALA A 453 -8.62 -18.29 3.67
N MET A 454 -9.39 -17.89 2.68
CA MET A 454 -10.81 -17.58 2.87
C MET A 454 -11.57 -18.80 3.40
N ALA A 455 -12.51 -18.61 4.31
CA ALA A 455 -13.22 -19.71 4.99
C ALA A 455 -13.95 -20.65 4.03
N ASP A 456 -14.38 -20.14 2.88
CA ASP A 456 -15.08 -20.90 1.83
C ASP A 456 -14.19 -21.35 0.67
N GLY A 457 -12.88 -21.04 0.70
CA GLY A 457 -11.93 -21.33 -0.36
C GLY A 457 -12.04 -20.44 -1.59
N SER A 458 -12.73 -19.31 -1.50
CA SER A 458 -12.95 -18.36 -2.61
C SER A 458 -11.77 -17.38 -2.86
N ASP A 459 -10.55 -17.78 -2.50
CA ASP A 459 -9.36 -16.92 -2.50
C ASP A 459 -9.10 -16.23 -3.84
N ALA A 460 -9.33 -16.94 -4.95
CA ALA A 460 -8.99 -16.47 -6.30
C ALA A 460 -10.19 -15.88 -7.08
N ILE A 461 -11.34 -15.68 -6.45
CA ILE A 461 -12.53 -15.15 -7.15
C ILE A 461 -12.41 -13.64 -7.36
N ALA A 462 -12.17 -13.25 -8.62
CA ALA A 462 -11.96 -11.86 -8.99
C ALA A 462 -13.24 -11.05 -9.25
N ASP A 463 -14.43 -11.65 -9.17
CA ASP A 463 -15.70 -10.93 -9.28
C ASP A 463 -15.83 -9.84 -8.21
N TRP A 464 -15.29 -10.07 -7.03
CA TRP A 464 -15.36 -9.14 -5.90
C TRP A 464 -14.72 -7.78 -6.18
N PRO A 465 -13.45 -7.67 -6.60
CA PRO A 465 -12.88 -6.37 -6.97
C PRO A 465 -13.56 -5.73 -8.18
N LEU A 466 -14.10 -6.51 -9.12
CA LEU A 466 -14.86 -5.96 -10.24
C LEU A 466 -16.17 -5.34 -9.75
N LEU A 467 -16.94 -6.04 -8.91
CA LEU A 467 -18.16 -5.50 -8.28
C LEU A 467 -17.84 -4.27 -7.41
N ASN A 468 -16.70 -4.27 -6.70
CA ASN A 468 -16.26 -3.11 -5.94
C ASN A 468 -16.05 -1.88 -6.85
N ALA A 469 -15.35 -2.02 -7.97
CA ALA A 469 -15.16 -0.92 -8.91
C ALA A 469 -16.48 -0.43 -9.51
N LEU A 470 -17.38 -1.35 -9.87
CA LEU A 470 -18.70 -1.02 -10.44
C LEU A 470 -19.58 -0.27 -9.44
N VAL A 471 -19.65 -0.72 -8.18
CA VAL A 471 -20.46 -0.04 -7.16
C VAL A 471 -19.88 1.32 -6.78
N ASN A 472 -18.57 1.48 -6.73
CA ASN A 472 -17.93 2.77 -6.48
C ASN A 472 -18.19 3.76 -7.63
N THR A 473 -18.16 3.29 -8.89
CA THR A 473 -18.54 4.08 -10.06
C THR A 473 -20.01 4.52 -9.97
N ALA A 474 -20.91 3.60 -9.66
CA ALA A 474 -22.34 3.90 -9.50
C ALA A 474 -22.64 4.81 -8.30
N SER A 475 -21.81 4.79 -7.26
CA SER A 475 -21.93 5.63 -6.07
C SER A 475 -21.43 7.06 -6.26
N GLY A 476 -20.66 7.33 -7.33
CA GLY A 476 -20.16 8.68 -7.64
C GLY A 476 -18.75 8.97 -7.15
N ALA A 477 -17.88 7.97 -6.99
CA ALA A 477 -16.47 8.19 -6.70
C ALA A 477 -15.82 9.14 -7.72
N SER A 478 -14.84 9.94 -7.30
CA SER A 478 -14.20 10.94 -8.15
C SER A 478 -13.32 10.29 -9.24
N TRP A 479 -12.62 9.23 -8.90
CA TRP A 479 -12.02 8.31 -9.88
C TRP A 479 -11.95 6.88 -9.35
N VAL A 480 -12.04 5.93 -10.28
CA VAL A 480 -12.09 4.49 -10.00
C VAL A 480 -11.08 3.77 -10.89
N SER A 481 -10.49 2.71 -10.36
CA SER A 481 -9.46 1.97 -11.07
C SER A 481 -9.57 0.46 -10.84
N ILE A 482 -9.17 -0.31 -11.86
CA ILE A 482 -8.99 -1.77 -11.79
C ILE A 482 -7.56 -2.08 -12.23
N HIS A 483 -6.88 -2.90 -11.44
CA HIS A 483 -5.49 -3.27 -11.66
C HIS A 483 -5.29 -4.77 -11.56
N HIS A 484 -4.24 -5.24 -12.20
CA HIS A 484 -3.79 -6.62 -12.14
C HIS A 484 -2.34 -6.67 -11.62
N GLY A 485 -2.04 -7.63 -10.78
CA GLY A 485 -0.69 -8.01 -10.38
C GLY A 485 -0.08 -7.22 -9.23
N GLY A 486 -0.74 -6.16 -8.74
CA GLY A 486 -0.16 -5.29 -7.72
C GLY A 486 0.21 -6.01 -6.42
N GLY A 487 1.40 -5.70 -5.88
CA GLY A 487 1.91 -6.20 -4.61
C GLY A 487 2.44 -7.63 -4.64
N VAL A 488 1.78 -8.53 -5.37
CA VAL A 488 2.11 -9.96 -5.43
C VAL A 488 2.55 -10.43 -6.82
N GLY A 489 2.46 -9.59 -7.84
CA GLY A 489 2.94 -9.86 -9.20
C GLY A 489 1.85 -10.24 -10.20
N ILE A 490 2.20 -10.18 -11.48
CA ILE A 490 1.33 -10.50 -12.61
C ILE A 490 0.81 -11.95 -12.49
N GLY A 491 -0.49 -12.12 -12.71
CA GLY A 491 -1.18 -13.42 -12.59
C GLY A 491 -1.68 -13.77 -11.20
N ARG A 492 -1.37 -12.95 -10.17
CA ARG A 492 -1.60 -13.32 -8.76
C ARG A 492 -2.59 -12.43 -8.01
N SER A 493 -3.05 -11.33 -8.61
CA SER A 493 -4.10 -10.51 -7.99
C SER A 493 -4.85 -9.65 -9.00
N ILE A 494 -6.12 -9.39 -8.68
CA ILE A 494 -6.91 -8.29 -9.27
C ILE A 494 -7.45 -7.45 -8.11
N HIS A 495 -7.36 -6.13 -8.25
CA HIS A 495 -7.80 -5.21 -7.21
C HIS A 495 -8.36 -3.92 -7.78
N ALA A 496 -9.23 -3.29 -7.02
CA ALA A 496 -9.90 -2.04 -7.37
C ALA A 496 -9.50 -0.91 -6.43
N GLY A 497 -9.40 0.29 -6.97
CA GLY A 497 -9.20 1.53 -6.24
C GLY A 497 -10.37 2.47 -6.41
N GLN A 498 -10.67 3.24 -5.37
CA GLN A 498 -11.58 4.37 -5.44
C GLN A 498 -10.98 5.56 -4.72
N VAL A 499 -11.28 6.76 -5.23
CA VAL A 499 -10.91 8.02 -4.61
C VAL A 499 -12.06 8.99 -4.72
N SER A 500 -12.29 9.74 -3.65
CA SER A 500 -13.34 10.74 -3.53
C SER A 500 -12.76 12.08 -3.08
N VAL A 501 -13.47 13.17 -3.34
CA VAL A 501 -13.01 14.53 -3.00
C VAL A 501 -14.04 15.19 -2.09
N ALA A 502 -13.58 15.69 -0.97
CA ALA A 502 -14.32 16.56 -0.08
C ALA A 502 -13.99 18.02 -0.46
N ASP A 503 -14.85 18.66 -1.26
CA ASP A 503 -14.64 20.01 -1.79
C ASP A 503 -15.57 21.07 -1.18
N GLY A 504 -16.34 20.68 -0.16
CA GLY A 504 -17.26 21.57 0.56
C GLY A 504 -18.62 21.72 -0.09
N THR A 505 -18.87 21.11 -1.26
CA THR A 505 -20.16 21.21 -1.95
C THR A 505 -21.18 20.16 -1.46
N THR A 506 -22.48 20.44 -1.69
CA THR A 506 -23.55 19.49 -1.43
C THR A 506 -23.40 18.21 -2.28
N LEU A 507 -23.00 18.36 -3.54
CA LEU A 507 -22.77 17.22 -4.44
C LEU A 507 -21.66 16.31 -3.90
N ALA A 508 -20.56 16.89 -3.39
CA ALA A 508 -19.49 16.12 -2.76
C ALA A 508 -20.01 15.38 -1.51
N ALA A 509 -20.80 16.03 -0.65
CA ALA A 509 -21.38 15.39 0.53
C ALA A 509 -22.21 14.16 0.16
N GLU A 510 -23.10 14.29 -0.85
CA GLU A 510 -23.93 13.17 -1.30
C GLU A 510 -23.12 12.00 -1.90
N LYS A 511 -22.07 12.31 -2.67
CA LYS A 511 -21.13 11.30 -3.22
C LYS A 511 -20.37 10.60 -2.10
N LEU A 512 -19.80 11.36 -1.18
CA LEU A 512 -19.03 10.84 -0.03
C LEU A 512 -19.88 9.92 0.83
N ALA A 513 -21.14 10.31 1.14
CA ALA A 513 -22.04 9.48 1.92
C ALA A 513 -22.27 8.11 1.27
N ARG A 514 -22.43 8.03 -0.05
CA ARG A 514 -22.64 6.75 -0.76
C ARG A 514 -21.35 5.94 -0.91
N VAL A 515 -20.30 6.56 -1.43
CA VAL A 515 -19.04 5.87 -1.71
C VAL A 515 -18.42 5.32 -0.44
N LEU A 516 -18.33 6.15 0.60
CA LEU A 516 -17.67 5.77 1.86
C LEU A 516 -18.51 4.84 2.75
N THR A 517 -19.78 4.61 2.40
CA THR A 517 -20.62 3.54 2.95
C THR A 517 -20.50 2.26 2.11
N ASN A 518 -20.67 2.36 0.79
CA ASN A 518 -20.75 1.20 -0.09
C ASN A 518 -19.40 0.48 -0.24
N ASP A 519 -18.31 1.24 -0.33
CA ASP A 519 -16.96 0.68 -0.47
C ASP A 519 -16.56 -0.24 0.70
N PRO A 520 -16.59 0.18 1.97
CA PRO A 520 -16.34 -0.73 3.09
C PRO A 520 -17.45 -1.77 3.27
N GLY A 521 -18.68 -1.49 2.84
CA GLY A 521 -19.79 -2.43 2.82
C GLY A 521 -19.50 -3.67 1.98
N MET A 522 -18.78 -3.51 0.87
CA MET A 522 -18.31 -4.64 0.06
C MET A 522 -17.42 -5.59 0.86
N GLY A 523 -16.59 -5.08 1.78
CA GLY A 523 -15.80 -5.91 2.67
C GLY A 523 -16.64 -6.75 3.61
N VAL A 524 -17.68 -6.15 4.21
CA VAL A 524 -18.62 -6.88 5.07
C VAL A 524 -19.34 -7.96 4.27
N ILE A 525 -19.93 -7.61 3.11
CA ILE A 525 -20.67 -8.56 2.24
C ILE A 525 -19.78 -9.72 1.81
N ARG A 526 -18.56 -9.43 1.35
CA ARG A 526 -17.55 -10.43 0.94
C ARG A 526 -17.30 -11.47 2.04
N HIS A 527 -17.16 -11.03 3.29
CA HIS A 527 -16.87 -11.90 4.42
C HIS A 527 -18.12 -12.60 4.97
N VAL A 528 -19.30 -12.00 4.84
CA VAL A 528 -20.59 -12.68 5.12
C VAL A 528 -20.79 -13.84 4.14
N ASP A 529 -20.54 -13.60 2.86
CA ASP A 529 -20.67 -14.61 1.81
C ASP A 529 -19.71 -15.80 2.05
N ALA A 530 -18.49 -15.50 2.49
CA ALA A 530 -17.50 -16.50 2.86
C ALA A 530 -17.76 -17.22 4.20
N GLY A 531 -18.82 -16.85 4.93
CA GLY A 531 -19.25 -17.57 6.14
C GLY A 531 -18.58 -17.12 7.44
N TYR A 532 -18.02 -15.92 7.51
CA TYR A 532 -17.45 -15.39 8.76
C TYR A 532 -18.51 -14.88 9.70
N GLU A 533 -18.68 -15.50 10.88
CA GLU A 533 -19.66 -15.11 11.91
C GLU A 533 -19.53 -13.63 12.34
N ARG A 534 -18.30 -13.13 12.45
CA ARG A 534 -18.07 -11.72 12.80
C ARG A 534 -18.66 -10.77 11.76
N ALA A 535 -18.53 -11.08 10.48
CA ALA A 535 -19.10 -10.27 9.40
C ALA A 535 -20.64 -10.33 9.40
N GLU A 536 -21.23 -11.49 9.67
CA GLU A 536 -22.67 -11.63 9.83
C GLU A 536 -23.20 -10.81 11.01
N GLN A 537 -22.49 -10.80 12.14
CA GLN A 537 -22.82 -9.96 13.28
C GLN A 537 -22.81 -8.48 12.90
N VAL A 538 -21.75 -8.01 12.25
CA VAL A 538 -21.60 -6.61 11.81
C VAL A 538 -22.71 -6.25 10.80
N ALA A 539 -23.02 -7.15 9.87
CA ALA A 539 -24.10 -6.92 8.91
C ALA A 539 -25.45 -6.71 9.61
N ARG A 540 -25.78 -7.53 10.61
CA ARG A 540 -27.01 -7.36 11.41
C ARG A 540 -27.01 -6.07 12.24
N GLU A 541 -25.91 -5.80 12.95
CA GLU A 541 -25.79 -4.62 13.82
C GLU A 541 -25.83 -3.30 13.05
N ARG A 542 -25.31 -3.29 11.83
CA ARG A 542 -25.16 -2.09 11.01
C ARG A 542 -26.14 -2.01 9.84
N GLY A 543 -27.08 -2.95 9.72
CA GLY A 543 -28.14 -2.95 8.70
C GLY A 543 -27.63 -3.20 7.27
N VAL A 544 -26.55 -3.94 7.09
CA VAL A 544 -26.07 -4.36 5.76
C VAL A 544 -26.98 -5.47 5.25
N ARG A 545 -27.63 -5.22 4.11
CA ARG A 545 -28.54 -6.20 3.50
C ARG A 545 -27.75 -7.28 2.76
N VAL A 546 -27.92 -8.53 3.20
CA VAL A 546 -27.35 -9.72 2.54
C VAL A 546 -28.51 -10.67 2.25
N PRO A 547 -29.10 -10.68 1.03
CA PRO A 547 -30.32 -11.40 0.72
C PRO A 547 -30.32 -12.88 1.09
N MET A 548 -29.18 -13.56 0.92
CA MET A 548 -29.03 -14.99 1.28
C MET A 548 -29.03 -15.26 2.79
N LYS A 549 -28.98 -14.22 3.62
CA LYS A 549 -29.01 -14.30 5.10
C LYS A 549 -30.27 -13.64 5.69
N GLU A 550 -31.13 -13.05 4.86
CA GLU A 550 -32.45 -12.54 5.26
C GLU A 550 -33.39 -13.76 5.33
N SER A 551 -33.74 -14.21 6.53
CA SER A 551 -34.73 -15.27 6.79
C SER A 551 -36.08 -14.68 7.23
#